data_e73c4d358924a376af7ce163f54f6801
#
_entry.id   e73c4d358924a376af7ce163f54f6801
#
_cell.length_a   1.000
_cell.length_b   1.000
_cell.length_c   1.000
_cell.angle_alpha   90.00
_cell.angle_beta   90.00
_cell.angle_gamma   90.00
#
_symmetry.space_group_name_H-M   'P 1'
#
loop_
_entity.id
_entity.type
_entity.pdbx_description
1 polymer ?
#
loop_
_entity_poly.entity_id
_entity_poly.type
_entity_poly.pdbx_seq_one_letter_code
_entity_poly.pdbx_strand_id
1 'polypeptide(L)'
;MTTLIDAVQTQEPGSELVELIEVEIASGSIYLHSGIESDLSTVQFRDLTTPATIRTYTAIPIELTGIERNADGASSRPTLVVANVLSTFRGLIGDLTNKDLIGKRVIRRQTLKKYLYGESADANPPIEFPVEKFIIDRVASENKVAIKFELASVMDLEGVKLPNRIVVGKYCNWEYQGIANGRGGCTWRT
;
A
#
# COMPACT_ATOMS: atom_id res chain seq x y z
N MET A 1 -2.14 -3.89 -28.14
CA MET A 1 -1.72 -3.32 -26.83
C MET A 1 -1.18 -4.47 -26.03
N THR A 2 0.11 -4.47 -25.75
CA THR A 2 0.73 -5.49 -24.87
C THR A 2 0.25 -5.25 -23.46
N THR A 3 -0.36 -6.24 -22.85
CA THR A 3 -0.78 -6.13 -21.44
C THR A 3 0.43 -6.23 -20.51
N LEU A 4 0.31 -5.78 -19.24
CA LEU A 4 1.36 -5.95 -18.23
C LEU A 4 1.80 -7.41 -18.12
N ILE A 5 0.84 -8.32 -18.16
CA ILE A 5 1.07 -9.77 -18.05
C ILE A 5 1.87 -10.29 -19.24
N ASP A 6 1.50 -9.86 -20.46
CA ASP A 6 2.23 -10.25 -21.68
C ASP A 6 3.67 -9.76 -21.65
N ALA A 7 3.91 -8.52 -21.20
CA ALA A 7 5.24 -7.95 -21.13
C ALA A 7 6.15 -8.68 -20.13
N VAL A 8 5.62 -9.12 -19.01
CA VAL A 8 6.37 -9.93 -18.03
C VAL A 8 6.67 -11.32 -18.58
N GLN A 9 5.71 -11.94 -19.28
CA GLN A 9 5.90 -13.29 -19.85
C GLN A 9 6.88 -13.33 -21.02
N THR A 10 6.91 -12.27 -21.83
CA THR A 10 7.78 -12.20 -23.01
C THR A 10 9.20 -11.72 -22.71
N GLN A 11 9.50 -11.32 -21.47
CA GLN A 11 10.81 -10.77 -21.08
C GLN A 11 11.31 -9.68 -22.03
N GLU A 12 10.42 -8.79 -22.44
CA GLU A 12 10.79 -7.63 -23.27
C GLU A 12 11.82 -6.73 -22.58
N PRO A 13 12.71 -6.04 -23.31
CA PRO A 13 13.59 -5.04 -22.73
C PRO A 13 12.80 -3.99 -21.93
N GLY A 14 13.23 -3.73 -20.69
CA GLY A 14 12.52 -2.84 -19.76
C GLY A 14 11.33 -3.48 -19.05
N SER A 15 11.17 -4.82 -19.14
CA SER A 15 10.16 -5.58 -18.38
C SER A 15 10.60 -5.88 -16.94
N GLU A 16 11.69 -5.29 -16.47
CA GLU A 16 12.11 -5.39 -15.07
C GLU A 16 10.98 -4.91 -14.15
N LEU A 17 10.63 -5.75 -13.19
CA LEU A 17 9.60 -5.43 -12.21
C LEU A 17 10.16 -4.44 -11.20
N VAL A 18 9.49 -3.32 -11.05
CA VAL A 18 9.82 -2.28 -10.08
C VAL A 18 8.78 -2.28 -8.98
N GLU A 19 9.23 -2.40 -7.74
CA GLU A 19 8.42 -2.32 -6.56
C GLU A 19 8.56 -0.94 -5.91
N LEU A 20 7.44 -0.26 -5.76
CA LEU A 20 7.31 1.07 -5.19
C LEU A 20 6.53 0.97 -3.90
N ILE A 21 7.08 1.50 -2.82
CA ILE A 21 6.45 1.47 -1.50
C ILE A 21 6.24 2.90 -1.01
N GLU A 22 5.02 3.19 -0.63
CA GLU A 22 4.62 4.45 -0.05
C GLU A 22 4.22 4.24 1.40
N VAL A 23 4.84 4.97 2.30
CA VAL A 23 4.54 4.94 3.74
C VAL A 23 3.93 6.26 4.14
N GLU A 24 2.69 6.24 4.59
CA GLU A 24 1.98 7.42 5.06
C GLU A 24 2.55 7.85 6.43
N ILE A 25 2.85 9.12 6.57
CA ILE A 25 3.28 9.74 7.83
C ILE A 25 2.39 10.93 8.16
N ALA A 26 2.50 11.47 9.36
CA ALA A 26 1.66 12.59 9.79
C ALA A 26 1.83 13.86 8.91
N SER A 27 3.01 14.06 8.35
CA SER A 27 3.36 15.22 7.51
C SER A 27 3.22 14.98 6.01
N GLY A 28 2.79 13.80 5.57
CA GLY A 28 2.68 13.43 4.15
C GLY A 28 2.92 11.95 3.89
N SER A 29 3.66 11.63 2.85
CA SER A 29 4.05 10.25 2.52
C SER A 29 5.52 10.18 2.16
N ILE A 30 6.17 9.09 2.54
CA ILE A 30 7.53 8.76 2.15
C ILE A 30 7.45 7.75 1.01
N TYR A 31 8.23 8.00 -0.04
CA TYR A 31 8.26 7.21 -1.26
C TYR A 31 9.58 6.48 -1.36
N LEU A 32 9.54 5.15 -1.38
CA LEU A 32 10.69 4.27 -1.34
C LEU A 32 10.62 3.24 -2.46
N HIS A 33 11.78 2.79 -2.93
CA HIS A 33 11.89 1.63 -3.82
C HIS A 33 13.09 0.77 -3.41
N SER A 34 13.02 -0.53 -3.69
CA SER A 34 14.05 -1.51 -3.29
C SER A 34 15.37 -1.39 -4.03
N GLY A 35 15.45 -0.51 -5.01
CA GLY A 35 16.52 -0.45 -5.97
C GLY A 35 16.16 -1.24 -7.23
N ILE A 36 16.68 -0.79 -8.34
CA ILE A 36 16.66 -1.51 -9.61
C ILE A 36 18.13 -1.86 -9.90
N GLU A 37 18.36 -2.96 -10.55
CA GLU A 37 19.70 -3.52 -10.81
C GLU A 37 20.69 -2.56 -11.51
N SER A 38 20.18 -1.47 -12.09
CA SER A 38 20.95 -0.42 -12.71
C SER A 38 20.78 0.92 -12.02
N ASP A 39 21.72 1.30 -11.18
CA ASP A 39 22.19 2.67 -10.85
C ASP A 39 21.16 3.80 -10.60
N LEU A 40 19.88 3.51 -10.44
CA LEU A 40 18.87 4.52 -10.20
C LEU A 40 18.76 4.80 -8.70
N SER A 41 19.36 5.89 -8.26
CA SER A 41 19.21 6.38 -6.89
C SER A 41 17.78 6.91 -6.62
N THR A 42 17.08 7.32 -7.65
CA THR A 42 15.71 7.84 -7.58
C THR A 42 14.91 7.41 -8.80
N VAL A 43 13.67 7.05 -8.56
CA VAL A 43 12.70 6.68 -9.59
C VAL A 43 11.51 7.62 -9.52
N GLN A 44 11.01 8.03 -10.67
CA GLN A 44 9.81 8.85 -10.74
C GLN A 44 8.63 8.04 -11.28
N PHE A 45 7.49 8.18 -10.63
CA PHE A 45 6.26 7.52 -11.04
C PHE A 45 5.08 8.49 -10.96
N ARG A 46 4.17 8.37 -11.92
CA ARG A 46 2.97 9.20 -12.01
C ARG A 46 1.88 8.66 -11.09
N ASP A 47 1.33 9.50 -10.22
CA ASP A 47 0.24 9.12 -9.31
C ASP A 47 -1.12 9.27 -10.02
N LEU A 48 -1.98 8.24 -9.85
CA LEU A 48 -3.35 8.25 -10.36
C LEU A 48 -4.29 9.18 -9.60
N THR A 49 -4.01 9.44 -8.32
CA THR A 49 -4.90 10.21 -7.45
C THR A 49 -4.93 11.69 -7.80
N THR A 50 -3.86 12.17 -8.44
CA THR A 50 -3.77 13.56 -8.92
C THR A 50 -3.07 13.53 -10.29
N PRO A 51 -3.80 13.67 -11.41
CA PRO A 51 -3.28 13.37 -12.76
C PRO A 51 -1.97 14.06 -13.14
N ALA A 52 -1.60 15.13 -12.46
CA ALA A 52 -0.39 15.89 -12.75
C ALA A 52 0.73 15.67 -11.73
N THR A 53 0.55 14.81 -10.72
CA THR A 53 1.54 14.68 -9.66
C THR A 53 2.51 13.55 -9.96
N ILE A 54 3.78 13.91 -10.09
CA ILE A 54 4.89 12.97 -10.23
C ILE A 54 5.50 12.79 -8.85
N ARG A 55 5.62 11.53 -8.41
CA ARG A 55 6.23 11.17 -7.14
C ARG A 55 7.65 10.68 -7.36
N THR A 56 8.56 11.15 -6.55
CA THR A 56 9.96 10.70 -6.58
C THR A 56 10.19 9.70 -5.47
N TYR A 57 10.61 8.51 -5.84
CA TYR A 57 10.92 7.42 -4.93
C TYR A 57 12.42 7.34 -4.71
N THR A 58 12.83 7.22 -3.46
CA THR A 58 14.23 7.12 -3.04
C THR A 58 14.64 5.66 -2.90
N ALA A 59 15.80 5.31 -3.41
CA ALA A 59 16.36 3.96 -3.27
C ALA A 59 16.79 3.72 -1.83
N ILE A 60 16.14 2.77 -1.18
CA ILE A 60 16.53 2.24 0.13
C ILE A 60 16.34 0.73 0.07
N PRO A 61 17.28 -0.08 0.57
CA PRO A 61 17.07 -1.50 0.64
C PRO A 61 15.84 -1.80 1.50
N ILE A 62 14.78 -2.25 0.85
CA ILE A 62 13.49 -2.54 1.45
C ILE A 62 13.00 -3.88 0.90
N GLU A 63 12.45 -4.70 1.76
CA GLU A 63 11.95 -6.01 1.39
C GLU A 63 10.58 -6.22 2.03
N LEU A 64 9.62 -6.63 1.24
CA LEU A 64 8.27 -6.95 1.68
C LEU A 64 8.00 -8.44 1.40
N THR A 65 7.88 -9.21 2.47
CA THR A 65 7.71 -10.67 2.42
C THR A 65 6.43 -11.13 3.08
N GLY A 66 5.98 -12.36 2.79
CA GLY A 66 4.81 -12.96 3.41
C GLY A 66 3.49 -12.48 2.84
N ILE A 67 3.47 -11.98 1.61
CA ILE A 67 2.22 -11.66 0.90
C ILE A 67 1.69 -12.95 0.29
N GLU A 68 0.85 -13.65 1.03
CA GLU A 68 0.20 -14.86 0.56
C GLU A 68 -1.31 -14.61 0.45
N ARG A 69 -1.90 -15.11 -0.62
CA ARG A 69 -3.35 -15.12 -0.81
C ARG A 69 -3.84 -16.56 -0.62
N ASN A 70 -4.29 -16.86 0.57
CA ASN A 70 -4.85 -18.17 0.88
C ASN A 70 -6.37 -18.18 0.63
N ALA A 71 -6.87 -19.23 0.01
CA ALA A 71 -8.29 -19.43 -0.19
C ALA A 71 -9.06 -19.70 1.12
N ASP A 72 -8.36 -20.09 2.16
CA ASP A 72 -8.92 -20.44 3.47
C ASP A 72 -9.32 -19.24 4.34
N GLY A 73 -9.25 -18.04 3.79
CA GLY A 73 -9.78 -16.82 4.44
C GLY A 73 -8.89 -16.23 5.53
N ALA A 74 -7.75 -16.83 5.87
CA ALA A 74 -6.80 -16.20 6.77
C ALA A 74 -6.07 -15.06 6.07
N SER A 75 -6.14 -13.85 6.63
CA SER A 75 -5.38 -12.71 6.12
C SER A 75 -3.89 -12.93 6.37
N SER A 76 -3.07 -12.79 5.31
CA SER A 76 -1.62 -12.83 5.48
C SER A 76 -1.15 -11.61 6.28
N ARG A 77 -0.15 -11.82 7.15
CA ARG A 77 0.53 -10.74 7.88
C ARG A 77 1.91 -10.52 7.26
N PRO A 78 2.01 -9.66 6.25
CA PRO A 78 3.28 -9.41 5.60
C PRO A 78 4.27 -8.75 6.57
N THR A 79 5.54 -8.93 6.27
CA THR A 79 6.62 -8.29 7.00
C THR A 79 7.35 -7.34 6.08
N LEU A 80 7.49 -6.09 6.50
CA LEU A 80 8.26 -5.06 5.84
C LEU A 80 9.59 -4.89 6.56
N VAL A 81 10.69 -5.16 5.89
CA VAL A 81 12.04 -4.94 6.39
C VAL A 81 12.64 -3.74 5.67
N VAL A 82 13.04 -2.72 6.42
CA VAL A 82 13.66 -1.51 5.88
C VAL A 82 15.08 -1.42 6.42
N ALA A 83 16.05 -1.33 5.53
CA ALA A 83 17.42 -1.12 5.95
C ALA A 83 17.59 0.28 6.55
N ASN A 84 18.21 0.32 7.73
CA ASN A 84 18.51 1.57 8.45
C ASN A 84 20.00 1.92 8.37
N VAL A 85 20.64 1.55 7.28
CA VAL A 85 22.05 1.82 7.04
C VAL A 85 22.24 3.34 7.02
N LEU A 86 23.20 3.81 7.80
CA LEU A 86 23.51 5.27 7.94
C LEU A 86 22.34 6.11 8.44
N SER A 87 21.36 5.53 9.11
CA SER A 87 20.17 6.25 9.58
C SER A 87 19.37 6.96 8.47
N THR A 88 19.50 6.50 7.21
CA THR A 88 18.84 7.13 6.06
C THR A 88 17.34 7.09 6.21
N PHE A 89 16.77 5.95 6.59
CA PHE A 89 15.33 5.84 6.83
C PHE A 89 14.89 6.76 7.96
N ARG A 90 15.66 6.81 9.05
CA ARG A 90 15.40 7.70 10.18
C ARG A 90 15.46 9.17 9.78
N GLY A 91 16.35 9.54 8.87
CA GLY A 91 16.41 10.90 8.31
C GLY A 91 15.16 11.25 7.49
N LEU A 92 14.56 10.28 6.81
CA LEU A 92 13.33 10.48 6.04
C LEU A 92 12.08 10.62 6.92
N ILE A 93 11.99 9.89 8.03
CA ILE A 93 10.88 10.03 8.97
C ILE A 93 11.04 11.29 9.86
N GLY A 94 12.20 11.94 9.86
CA GLY A 94 12.47 13.14 10.64
C GLY A 94 12.44 12.90 12.15
N ASP A 95 11.71 13.74 12.87
CA ASP A 95 11.56 13.65 14.34
C ASP A 95 10.62 12.55 14.81
N LEU A 96 9.95 11.85 13.88
CA LEU A 96 9.06 10.74 14.21
C LEU A 96 9.86 9.54 14.72
N THR A 97 9.28 8.80 15.64
CA THR A 97 9.80 7.51 16.07
C THR A 97 9.18 6.39 15.24
N ASN A 98 9.82 5.22 15.21
CA ASN A 98 9.25 4.06 14.50
C ASN A 98 7.88 3.64 15.08
N LYS A 99 7.61 4.00 16.35
CA LYS A 99 6.32 3.76 16.99
C LYS A 99 5.21 4.68 16.45
N ASP A 100 5.55 5.86 16.00
CA ASP A 100 4.59 6.81 15.42
C ASP A 100 4.10 6.36 14.04
N LEU A 101 4.79 5.39 13.44
CA LEU A 101 4.38 4.75 12.20
C LEU A 101 3.32 3.66 12.42
N ILE A 102 3.09 3.20 13.65
CA ILE A 102 2.05 2.20 13.95
C ILE A 102 0.67 2.79 13.61
N GLY A 103 -0.15 2.02 12.93
CA GLY A 103 -1.44 2.43 12.44
C GLY A 103 -1.41 3.24 11.13
N LYS A 104 -0.23 3.54 10.59
CA LYS A 104 -0.08 4.22 9.31
C LYS A 104 -0.21 3.25 8.15
N ARG A 105 -0.63 3.79 7.00
CA ARG A 105 -0.79 2.98 5.78
C ARG A 105 0.53 2.79 5.07
N VAL A 106 0.67 1.60 4.53
CA VAL A 106 1.72 1.23 3.58
C VAL A 106 1.04 0.82 2.29
N ILE A 107 1.39 1.47 1.20
CA ILE A 107 0.86 1.19 -0.12
C ILE A 107 1.99 0.61 -0.95
N ARG A 108 1.75 -0.57 -1.50
CA ARG A 108 2.65 -1.25 -2.43
C ARG A 108 2.10 -1.11 -3.83
N ARG A 109 2.93 -0.61 -4.72
CA ARG A 109 2.67 -0.55 -6.16
C ARG A 109 3.73 -1.35 -6.89
N GLN A 110 3.34 -2.02 -7.94
CA GLN A 110 4.24 -2.74 -8.80
C GLN A 110 4.01 -2.31 -10.24
N THR A 111 5.08 -2.01 -10.93
CA THR A 111 5.06 -1.64 -12.35
C THR A 111 6.30 -2.17 -13.05
N LEU A 112 6.38 -2.00 -14.34
CA LEU A 112 7.58 -2.32 -15.12
C LEU A 112 8.39 -1.06 -15.34
N LYS A 113 9.71 -1.19 -15.40
CA LYS A 113 10.64 -0.08 -15.62
C LYS A 113 10.24 0.79 -16.80
N LYS A 114 9.81 0.20 -17.91
CA LYS A 114 9.40 0.92 -19.13
C LYS A 114 8.20 1.86 -18.92
N TYR A 115 7.40 1.67 -17.88
CA TYR A 115 6.22 2.50 -17.56
C TYR A 115 6.50 3.58 -16.50
N LEU A 116 7.74 3.71 -16.06
CA LEU A 116 8.15 4.80 -15.18
C LEU A 116 8.10 6.13 -15.92
N TYR A 117 8.00 7.21 -15.15
CA TYR A 117 7.97 8.55 -15.73
C TYR A 117 9.29 8.86 -16.47
N GLY A 118 9.17 9.30 -17.70
CA GLY A 118 10.32 9.59 -18.56
C GLY A 118 10.90 8.41 -19.32
N GLU A 119 10.40 7.19 -19.09
CA GLU A 119 10.80 5.99 -19.82
C GLU A 119 10.03 5.82 -21.14
N SER A 120 10.42 4.82 -21.92
CA SER A 120 9.97 4.61 -23.31
C SER A 120 8.46 4.44 -23.48
N ALA A 121 7.76 3.97 -22.47
CA ALA A 121 6.34 3.70 -22.49
C ALA A 121 5.60 4.40 -21.34
N ASP A 122 6.10 5.56 -20.88
CA ASP A 122 5.39 6.40 -19.90
C ASP A 122 3.95 6.65 -20.37
N ALA A 123 3.00 6.33 -19.56
CA ALA A 123 1.59 6.41 -19.90
C ALA A 123 0.82 7.28 -18.88
N ASN A 124 -0.19 7.96 -19.40
CA ASN A 124 -1.16 8.66 -18.58
C ASN A 124 -2.59 8.23 -18.98
N PRO A 125 -3.30 7.47 -18.16
CA PRO A 125 -2.97 7.05 -16.78
C PRO A 125 -1.81 6.06 -16.72
N PRO A 126 -1.09 5.99 -15.57
CA PRO A 126 0.03 5.08 -15.40
C PRO A 126 -0.44 3.62 -15.43
N ILE A 127 0.45 2.75 -15.93
CA ILE A 127 0.18 1.32 -16.04
C ILE A 127 0.87 0.63 -14.85
N GLU A 128 0.07 0.04 -13.97
CA GLU A 128 0.54 -0.65 -12.77
C GLU A 128 -0.28 -1.91 -12.47
N PHE A 129 0.28 -2.83 -11.69
CA PHE A 129 -0.46 -3.96 -11.13
C PHE A 129 -1.45 -3.48 -10.06
N PRO A 130 -2.41 -4.32 -9.65
CA PRO A 130 -3.34 -3.96 -8.59
C PRO A 130 -2.60 -3.50 -7.34
N VAL A 131 -2.96 -2.31 -6.85
CA VAL A 131 -2.35 -1.69 -5.69
C VAL A 131 -2.74 -2.43 -4.42
N GLU A 132 -1.74 -2.78 -3.62
CA GLU A 132 -1.93 -3.44 -2.34
C GLU A 132 -1.78 -2.43 -1.19
N LYS A 133 -2.69 -2.50 -0.22
CA LYS A 133 -2.73 -1.56 0.91
C LYS A 133 -2.69 -2.34 2.22
N PHE A 134 -1.77 -1.95 3.07
CA PHE A 134 -1.56 -2.53 4.39
C PHE A 134 -1.53 -1.43 5.45
N ILE A 135 -1.60 -1.84 6.71
CA ILE A 135 -1.43 -0.97 7.88
C ILE A 135 -0.29 -1.54 8.71
N ILE A 136 0.55 -0.67 9.24
CA ILE A 136 1.61 -1.08 10.16
C ILE A 136 0.95 -1.45 11.49
N ASP A 137 0.98 -2.75 11.83
CA ASP A 137 0.42 -3.27 13.07
C ASP A 137 1.38 -3.05 14.23
N ARG A 138 2.64 -3.46 14.05
CA ARG A 138 3.66 -3.31 15.10
C ARG A 138 5.08 -3.26 14.53
N VAL A 139 5.99 -2.75 15.37
CA VAL A 139 7.44 -2.87 15.14
C VAL A 139 7.89 -4.21 15.72
N ALA A 140 8.25 -5.16 14.86
CA ALA A 140 8.69 -6.49 15.28
C ALA A 140 10.11 -6.49 15.85
N SER A 141 11.01 -5.76 15.22
CA SER A 141 12.38 -5.56 15.70
C SER A 141 12.96 -4.27 15.17
N GLU A 142 13.81 -3.66 15.96
CA GLU A 142 14.56 -2.47 15.60
C GLU A 142 16.01 -2.65 16.00
N ASN A 143 16.91 -2.51 15.03
CA ASN A 143 18.34 -2.51 15.27
C ASN A 143 19.04 -1.46 14.41
N LYS A 144 20.35 -1.32 14.55
CA LYS A 144 21.11 -0.32 13.80
C LYS A 144 21.18 -0.61 12.30
N VAL A 145 20.94 -1.85 11.88
CA VAL A 145 21.07 -2.29 10.50
C VAL A 145 19.75 -2.27 9.77
N ALA A 146 18.67 -2.72 10.43
CA ALA A 146 17.36 -2.83 9.84
C ALA A 146 16.24 -2.64 10.86
N ILE A 147 15.09 -2.21 10.38
CA ILE A 147 13.85 -2.12 11.13
C ILE A 147 12.85 -3.05 10.47
N LYS A 148 12.18 -3.86 11.28
CA LYS A 148 11.21 -4.84 10.84
C LYS A 148 9.83 -4.46 11.35
N PHE A 149 8.89 -4.26 10.43
CA PHE A 149 7.49 -3.98 10.71
C PHE A 149 6.64 -5.19 10.36
N GLU A 150 5.67 -5.51 11.19
CA GLU A 150 4.57 -6.41 10.81
C GLU A 150 3.41 -5.58 10.28
N LEU A 151 2.88 -6.02 9.15
CA LEU A 151 1.76 -5.37 8.50
C LEU A 151 0.50 -6.20 8.67
N ALA A 152 -0.63 -5.53 8.70
CA ALA A 152 -1.95 -6.15 8.66
C ALA A 152 -2.72 -5.68 7.42
N SER A 153 -3.60 -6.51 6.91
CA SER A 153 -4.55 -6.08 5.89
C SER A 153 -5.49 -5.04 6.48
N VAL A 154 -5.92 -4.08 5.65
CA VAL A 154 -6.93 -3.09 6.06
C VAL A 154 -8.23 -3.75 6.55
N MET A 155 -8.50 -4.98 6.10
CA MET A 155 -9.68 -5.75 6.51
C MET A 155 -9.50 -6.51 7.83
N ASP A 156 -8.27 -6.69 8.30
CA ASP A 156 -7.94 -7.42 9.55
C ASP A 156 -7.87 -6.47 10.78
N LEU A 157 -8.59 -5.37 10.72
CA LEU A 157 -8.68 -4.45 11.84
C LEU A 157 -9.50 -5.07 12.97
N GLU A 158 -8.94 -5.13 14.17
CA GLU A 158 -9.66 -5.58 15.35
C GLU A 158 -10.98 -4.80 15.51
N GLY A 159 -12.06 -5.53 15.69
CA GLY A 159 -13.39 -4.95 15.90
C GLY A 159 -14.21 -4.68 14.64
N VAL A 160 -13.70 -4.87 13.44
CA VAL A 160 -14.51 -4.84 12.23
C VAL A 160 -15.26 -6.16 12.08
N LYS A 161 -16.54 -6.13 12.42
CA LYS A 161 -17.44 -7.28 12.21
C LYS A 161 -18.15 -7.11 10.87
N LEU A 162 -17.97 -8.09 9.98
CA LEU A 162 -18.70 -8.20 8.74
C LEU A 162 -19.58 -9.46 8.77
N PRO A 163 -20.90 -9.37 8.62
CA PRO A 163 -21.66 -8.11 8.49
C PRO A 163 -21.74 -7.33 9.81
N ASN A 164 -21.70 -6.02 9.72
CA ASN A 164 -21.79 -5.11 10.89
C ASN A 164 -23.15 -5.17 11.58
N ARG A 165 -24.09 -5.92 11.03
CA ARG A 165 -25.45 -6.09 11.56
C ARG A 165 -25.78 -7.57 11.65
N ILE A 166 -26.37 -7.94 12.79
CA ILE A 166 -26.91 -9.29 12.97
C ILE A 166 -28.27 -9.33 12.29
N VAL A 167 -28.50 -10.34 11.44
CA VAL A 167 -29.81 -10.60 10.86
C VAL A 167 -30.71 -11.14 11.97
N VAL A 168 -31.67 -10.33 12.38
CA VAL A 168 -32.67 -10.70 13.40
C VAL A 168 -34.00 -10.94 12.67
N GLY A 169 -34.48 -12.17 12.70
CA GLY A 169 -35.66 -12.57 11.93
C GLY A 169 -36.99 -11.95 12.39
N LYS A 170 -37.02 -11.38 13.60
CA LYS A 170 -38.28 -10.86 14.20
C LYS A 170 -38.34 -9.34 14.33
N TYR A 171 -37.20 -8.67 14.27
CA TYR A 171 -37.13 -7.22 14.43
C TYR A 171 -36.30 -6.59 13.32
N CYS A 172 -36.73 -5.42 12.84
CA CYS A 172 -35.97 -4.64 11.88
C CYS A 172 -34.85 -3.90 12.61
N ASN A 173 -33.60 -4.09 12.17
CA ASN A 173 -32.42 -3.41 12.71
C ASN A 173 -32.22 -2.00 12.13
N TRP A 174 -33.12 -1.55 11.26
CA TRP A 174 -33.08 -0.22 10.69
C TRP A 174 -33.80 0.76 11.60
N GLU A 175 -33.22 1.93 11.76
CA GLU A 175 -33.84 3.03 12.47
C GLU A 175 -35.08 3.48 11.68
N TYR A 176 -36.26 3.42 12.32
CA TYR A 176 -37.53 3.76 11.67
C TYR A 176 -37.52 5.26 11.32
N GLN A 177 -37.68 5.58 10.04
CA GLN A 177 -37.64 6.95 9.50
C GLN A 177 -36.37 7.75 9.84
N GLY A 178 -35.28 7.12 10.19
CA GLY A 178 -34.01 7.75 10.58
C GLY A 178 -33.25 8.40 9.43
N ILE A 179 -33.84 9.41 8.76
CA ILE A 179 -33.18 10.18 7.70
C ILE A 179 -32.28 11.28 8.29
N ALA A 180 -32.49 11.65 9.55
CA ALA A 180 -31.87 12.83 10.15
C ALA A 180 -30.34 12.77 10.32
N ASN A 181 -29.70 11.58 10.31
CA ASN A 181 -28.27 11.43 10.63
C ASN A 181 -27.43 10.87 9.47
N GLY A 182 -27.93 10.89 8.23
CA GLY A 182 -27.19 10.41 7.06
C GLY A 182 -26.93 8.88 7.06
N ARG A 183 -27.42 8.15 8.04
CA ARG A 183 -27.41 6.69 8.10
C ARG A 183 -28.72 6.18 7.55
N GLY A 184 -28.72 5.71 6.31
CA GLY A 184 -29.91 5.24 5.61
C GLY A 184 -30.93 4.56 6.50
N GLY A 185 -32.07 5.22 6.73
CA GLY A 185 -33.19 4.72 7.52
C GLY A 185 -34.09 3.79 6.68
N CYS A 186 -35.04 3.15 7.38
CA CYS A 186 -36.05 2.31 6.74
C CYS A 186 -37.00 3.20 5.89
N THR A 187 -37.12 2.87 4.62
CA THR A 187 -38.02 3.61 3.67
C THR A 187 -39.44 3.09 3.62
N TRP A 188 -39.80 2.11 4.46
CA TRP A 188 -41.15 1.58 4.52
C TRP A 188 -42.13 2.68 5.00
N ARG A 189 -43.02 3.04 4.14
CA ARG A 189 -44.22 3.81 4.46
C ARG A 189 -45.39 2.84 4.54
N THR A 190 -46.14 2.88 5.62
CA THR A 190 -47.46 2.23 5.73
C THR A 190 -48.46 2.95 4.86
#